data_8a5bc8cdc24b1a45ca15bda5f60c22a9
#
_entry.id   8a5bc8cdc24b1a45ca15bda5f60c22a9
#
_cell.length_a   1.000
_cell.length_b   1.000
_cell.length_c   1.000
_cell.angle_alpha   90.00
_cell.angle_beta   90.00
_cell.angle_gamma   90.00
#
_symmetry.space_group_name_H-M   'P 1'
#
loop_
_entity.id
_entity.type
_entity.pdbx_description
1 polymer ?
#
loop_
_entity_poly.entity_id
_entity_poly.type
_entity_poly.pdbx_seq_one_letter_code
_entity_poly.pdbx_strand_id
1 'polypeptide(L)'
;MVKVLSERTIKGKHVKEITRLLRMLRVLAMQQPGYISGETLHEVDAPNNYLVISTWNSLEQWQAWLSNQERQKLQAELDGYMQAPTRTRVYTY
;
A
#
# COMPACT_ATOMS: atom_id res chain seq x y z
N MET A 1 8.32 0.77 16.63
CA MET A 1 7.25 1.28 15.76
C MET A 1 7.86 1.86 14.48
N VAL A 2 7.33 1.49 13.35
CA VAL A 2 7.77 2.01 12.06
C VAL A 2 6.60 2.59 11.28
N LYS A 3 6.88 3.60 10.46
CA LYS A 3 5.94 4.15 9.50
C LYS A 3 6.42 3.82 8.10
N VAL A 4 5.50 3.33 7.28
CA VAL A 4 5.78 2.95 5.89
C VAL A 4 5.02 3.89 4.97
N LEU A 5 5.76 4.56 4.09
CA LEU A 5 5.20 5.47 3.10
C LEU A 5 5.36 4.82 1.72
N SER A 6 4.24 4.55 1.06
CA SER A 6 4.24 3.97 -0.27
C SER A 6 3.63 4.94 -1.26
N GLU A 7 4.43 5.37 -2.23
CA GLU A 7 3.98 6.24 -3.32
C GLU A 7 3.55 5.38 -4.49
N ARG A 8 2.30 5.54 -4.92
CA ARG A 8 1.70 4.80 -6.02
C ARG A 8 1.17 5.77 -7.07
N THR A 9 1.64 5.63 -8.30
CA THR A 9 1.11 6.40 -9.44
C THR A 9 0.31 5.46 -10.31
N ILE A 10 -1.00 5.68 -10.40
CA ILE A 10 -1.90 4.81 -11.15
C ILE A 10 -2.13 5.38 -12.55
N LYS A 11 -2.47 4.48 -13.49
CA LYS A 11 -2.99 4.90 -14.79
C LYS A 11 -4.39 5.47 -14.59
N GLY A 12 -4.72 6.55 -15.29
CA GLY A 12 -5.99 7.25 -15.14
C GLY A 12 -7.22 6.48 -15.61
N LYS A 13 -7.07 5.20 -15.97
CA LYS A 13 -8.15 4.29 -16.37
C LYS A 13 -8.30 3.22 -15.31
N HIS A 14 -9.42 2.50 -15.34
CA HIS A 14 -9.66 1.35 -14.45
C HIS A 14 -9.73 1.72 -12.95
N VAL A 15 -10.26 2.90 -12.65
CA VAL A 15 -10.35 3.41 -11.26
C VAL A 15 -11.09 2.42 -10.35
N LYS A 16 -12.15 1.78 -10.85
CA LYS A 16 -12.91 0.81 -10.05
C LYS A 16 -12.07 -0.40 -9.66
N GLU A 17 -11.30 -0.95 -10.61
CA GLU A 17 -10.44 -2.11 -10.35
C GLU A 17 -9.33 -1.76 -9.37
N ILE A 18 -8.70 -0.60 -9.55
CA ILE A 18 -7.64 -0.12 -8.67
C ILE A 18 -8.17 0.09 -7.25
N THR A 19 -9.33 0.75 -7.13
CA THR A 19 -9.96 1.00 -5.82
C THR A 19 -10.27 -0.31 -5.12
N ARG A 20 -10.79 -1.30 -5.85
CA ARG A 20 -11.08 -2.62 -5.30
C ARG A 20 -9.82 -3.29 -4.76
N LEU A 21 -8.75 -3.29 -5.55
CA LEU A 21 -7.48 -3.93 -5.16
C LEU A 21 -6.85 -3.24 -3.95
N LEU A 22 -6.84 -1.90 -3.93
CA LEU A 22 -6.31 -1.15 -2.79
C LEU A 22 -7.10 -1.42 -1.52
N ARG A 23 -8.43 -1.52 -1.64
CA ARG A 23 -9.29 -1.85 -0.50
C ARG A 23 -9.02 -3.26 0.01
N MET A 24 -8.86 -4.22 -0.88
CA MET A 24 -8.54 -5.60 -0.50
C MET A 24 -7.20 -5.70 0.21
N LEU A 25 -6.19 -4.98 -0.30
CA LEU A 25 -4.87 -4.90 0.34
C LEU A 25 -4.98 -4.32 1.75
N ARG A 26 -5.77 -3.25 1.92
CA ARG A 26 -5.96 -2.63 3.23
C ARG A 26 -6.63 -3.58 4.21
N VAL A 27 -7.71 -4.23 3.80
CA VAL A 27 -8.43 -5.18 4.66
C VAL A 27 -7.51 -6.32 5.09
N LEU A 28 -6.72 -6.84 4.16
CA LEU A 28 -5.78 -7.91 4.46
C LEU A 28 -4.68 -7.43 5.42
N ALA A 29 -4.15 -6.22 5.22
CA ALA A 29 -3.13 -5.63 6.09
C ALA A 29 -3.65 -5.47 7.52
N MET A 30 -4.90 -5.03 7.67
CA MET A 30 -5.54 -4.83 8.98
C MET A 30 -5.63 -6.10 9.81
N GLN A 31 -5.58 -7.27 9.17
CA GLN A 31 -5.63 -8.57 9.83
C GLN A 31 -4.26 -9.07 10.26
N GLN A 32 -3.19 -8.39 9.88
CA GLN A 32 -1.83 -8.86 10.12
C GLN A 32 -1.33 -8.48 11.52
N PRO A 33 -0.55 -9.35 12.16
CA PRO A 33 0.09 -8.99 13.43
C PRO A 33 0.95 -7.75 13.28
N GLY A 34 0.82 -6.82 14.21
CA GLY A 34 1.63 -5.61 14.24
C GLY A 34 1.06 -4.42 13.48
N TYR A 35 0.03 -4.62 12.68
CA TYR A 35 -0.62 -3.49 12.02
C TYR A 35 -1.31 -2.58 13.03
N ILE A 36 -1.04 -1.28 12.96
CA ILE A 36 -1.61 -0.29 13.87
C ILE A 36 -2.65 0.56 13.15
N SER A 37 -2.25 1.21 12.06
CA SER A 37 -3.13 2.12 11.32
C SER A 37 -2.63 2.33 9.91
N GLY A 38 -3.50 2.85 9.07
CA GLY A 38 -3.14 3.21 7.71
C GLY A 38 -4.10 4.25 7.16
N GLU A 39 -3.60 5.04 6.22
CA GLU A 39 -4.41 6.01 5.50
C GLU A 39 -3.89 6.14 4.07
N THR A 40 -4.79 6.55 3.17
CA THR A 40 -4.47 6.80 1.77
C THR A 40 -4.77 8.24 1.45
N LEU A 41 -3.77 8.94 0.92
CA LEU A 41 -3.89 10.34 0.52
C LEU A 41 -3.70 10.45 -0.99
N HIS A 42 -4.36 11.43 -1.58
CA HIS A 42 -4.21 11.77 -3.00
C HIS A 42 -3.53 13.11 -3.11
N GLU A 43 -2.60 13.24 -4.05
CA GLU A 43 -1.96 14.52 -4.31
C GLU A 43 -2.99 15.49 -4.91
N VAL A 44 -3.10 16.69 -4.36
CA VAL A 44 -4.14 17.66 -4.76
C VAL A 44 -4.03 18.01 -6.25
N ASP A 45 -2.82 18.26 -6.73
CA ASP A 45 -2.59 18.69 -8.12
C ASP A 45 -2.39 17.53 -9.09
N ALA A 46 -2.28 16.30 -8.57
CA ALA A 46 -2.07 15.09 -9.37
C ALA A 46 -2.79 13.91 -8.71
N PRO A 47 -4.13 13.82 -8.83
CA PRO A 47 -4.93 12.86 -8.07
C PRO A 47 -4.63 11.39 -8.38
N ASN A 48 -3.92 11.09 -9.45
CA ASN A 48 -3.46 9.73 -9.74
C ASN A 48 -2.24 9.32 -8.91
N ASN A 49 -1.65 10.27 -8.18
CA ASN A 49 -0.58 9.99 -7.24
C ASN A 49 -1.16 9.75 -5.86
N TYR A 50 -0.98 8.53 -5.36
CA TYR A 50 -1.46 8.11 -4.06
C TYR A 50 -0.28 8.00 -3.09
N LEU A 51 -0.47 8.47 -1.87
CA LEU A 51 0.46 8.22 -0.78
C LEU A 51 -0.26 7.36 0.26
N VAL A 52 0.23 6.15 0.46
CA VAL A 52 -0.30 5.24 1.47
C VAL A 52 0.66 5.27 2.67
N ILE A 53 0.13 5.63 3.83
CA ILE A 53 0.91 5.67 5.07
C ILE A 53 0.36 4.58 5.98
N SER A 54 1.24 3.66 6.40
CA SER A 54 0.86 2.62 7.37
C SER A 54 1.82 2.63 8.55
N THR A 55 1.29 2.27 9.71
CA THR A 55 2.07 2.21 10.95
C THR A 55 2.04 0.77 11.45
N TRP A 56 3.21 0.26 11.84
CA TRP A 56 3.42 -1.11 12.29
C TRP A 56 4.20 -1.11 13.61
N ASN A 57 3.92 -2.08 14.47
CA ASN A 57 4.61 -2.19 15.75
C ASN A 57 6.11 -2.40 15.59
N SER A 58 6.53 -3.17 14.60
CA SER A 58 7.94 -3.47 14.37
C SER A 58 8.25 -3.61 12.89
N LEU A 59 9.52 -3.43 12.56
CA LEU A 59 10.02 -3.66 11.20
C LEU A 59 9.80 -5.11 10.77
N GLU A 60 10.04 -6.06 11.68
CA GLU A 60 9.90 -7.47 11.39
C GLU A 60 8.47 -7.84 11.01
N GLN A 61 7.49 -7.26 11.69
CA GLN A 61 6.07 -7.51 11.39
C GLN A 61 5.68 -6.93 10.04
N TRP A 62 6.19 -5.75 9.70
CA TRP A 62 5.98 -5.20 8.37
C TRP A 62 6.64 -6.07 7.29
N GLN A 63 7.86 -6.57 7.55
CA GLN A 63 8.54 -7.45 6.61
C GLN A 63 7.78 -8.76 6.41
N ALA A 64 7.19 -9.29 7.46
CA ALA A 64 6.33 -10.47 7.35
C ALA A 64 5.11 -10.21 6.46
N TRP A 65 4.53 -9.00 6.56
CA TRP A 65 3.46 -8.56 5.68
C TRP A 65 3.90 -8.57 4.21
N LEU A 66 5.11 -8.08 3.92
CA LEU A 66 5.65 -8.10 2.55
C LEU A 66 5.72 -9.52 1.99
N SER A 67 5.98 -10.52 2.84
CA SER A 67 6.10 -11.93 2.44
C SER A 67 4.77 -12.66 2.37
N ASN A 68 3.66 -12.01 2.75
CA ASN A 68 2.34 -12.60 2.72
C ASN A 68 1.94 -12.94 1.29
N GLN A 69 1.58 -14.21 1.03
CA GLN A 69 1.31 -14.69 -0.32
C GLN A 69 0.08 -14.04 -0.95
N GLU A 70 -0.98 -13.82 -0.15
CA GLU A 70 -2.18 -13.16 -0.65
C GLU A 70 -1.89 -11.71 -1.03
N ARG A 71 -1.07 -11.02 -0.20
CA ARG A 71 -0.61 -9.68 -0.52
C ARG A 71 0.15 -9.65 -1.84
N GLN A 72 1.05 -10.61 -2.04
CA GLN A 72 1.86 -10.66 -3.26
C GLN A 72 1.00 -10.83 -4.51
N LYS A 73 -0.05 -11.64 -4.43
CA LYS A 73 -1.00 -11.83 -5.52
C LYS A 73 -1.75 -10.53 -5.83
N LEU A 74 -2.26 -9.86 -4.80
CA LEU A 74 -2.98 -8.59 -4.98
C LEU A 74 -2.05 -7.50 -5.52
N GLN A 75 -0.82 -7.44 -5.02
CA GLN A 75 0.16 -6.46 -5.47
C GLN A 75 0.53 -6.69 -6.94
N ALA A 76 0.72 -7.95 -7.35
CA ALA A 76 1.03 -8.28 -8.74
C ALA A 76 -0.10 -7.85 -9.67
N GLU A 77 -1.34 -8.07 -9.26
CA GLU A 77 -2.51 -7.63 -10.03
C GLU A 77 -2.58 -6.10 -10.10
N LEU A 78 -2.34 -5.42 -8.99
CA LEU A 78 -2.32 -3.97 -8.92
C LEU A 78 -1.21 -3.38 -9.81
N ASP A 79 -0.04 -4.01 -9.85
CA ASP A 79 1.10 -3.55 -10.65
C ASP A 79 0.73 -3.41 -12.13
N GLY A 80 -0.20 -4.21 -12.62
CA GLY A 80 -0.70 -4.11 -13.98
C GLY A 80 -1.41 -2.80 -14.30
N TYR A 81 -1.88 -2.09 -13.28
CA TYR A 81 -2.57 -0.81 -13.41
C TYR A 81 -1.69 0.38 -13.02
N MET A 82 -0.45 0.14 -12.62
CA MET A 82 0.46 1.20 -12.17
C MET A 82 1.20 1.82 -13.35
N GLN A 83 1.38 3.13 -13.30
CA GLN A 83 2.17 3.86 -14.28
C GLN A 83 3.66 3.70 -14.04
N ALA A 84 4.05 3.51 -12.77
CA ALA A 84 5.42 3.35 -12.34
C ALA A 84 5.47 2.36 -11.17
N PRO A 85 6.63 1.73 -10.88
CA PRO A 85 6.77 0.89 -9.71
C PRO A 85 6.45 1.66 -8.43
N THR A 86 5.80 1.00 -7.47
CA THR A 86 5.54 1.58 -6.16
C THR A 86 6.85 1.87 -5.44
N ARG A 87 7.00 3.10 -4.94
CA ARG A 87 8.15 3.51 -4.13
C ARG A 87 7.78 3.40 -2.66
N THR A 88 8.56 2.64 -1.92
CA THR A 88 8.30 2.44 -0.49
C THR A 88 9.48 2.91 0.33
N ARG A 89 9.21 3.68 1.37
CA ARG A 89 10.20 4.15 2.35
C ARG A 89 9.70 3.79 3.73
N VAL A 90 10.61 3.34 4.57
CA VAL A 90 10.31 2.97 5.96
C VAL A 90 11.05 3.90 6.89
N TYR A 91 10.30 4.47 7.83
CA TYR A 91 10.83 5.40 8.81
C TYR A 91 10.61 4.86 10.22
N THR A 92 11.53 5.17 11.10
CA THR A 92 11.40 4.87 12.53
C THR A 92 11.65 6.12 13.35
N TYR A 93 11.15 6.10 14.56
CA TYR A 93 11.35 7.21 15.53
C TYR A 93 12.73 7.21 16.14
#